data_a9a5d349fd477eed3054edadbc477f24
#
_entry.id   a9a5d349fd477eed3054edadbc477f24
#
_cell.length_a   1.000
_cell.length_b   1.000
_cell.length_c   1.000
_cell.angle_alpha   90.00
_cell.angle_beta   90.00
_cell.angle_gamma   90.00
#
_symmetry.space_group_name_H-M   'P 1'
#
loop_
_entity.id
_entity.type
_entity.pdbx_description
1 polymer ?
#
loop_
_entity_poly.entity_id
_entity_poly.type
_entity_poly.pdbx_seq_one_letter_code
_entity_poly.pdbx_strand_id
1 'polypeptide(L)'
;MRQEQFVTEKEKVDGKWPEIFGEVTEVTESNYFFKLSQYQDWLVDTIKTKEQMIYPRFRIADVLQFLKEPLNDLCISRPKERLEWGIELPFDQDFVTYVWFDALTNYITAAGYGTDEFDQQWPADYHVIGKDILVPPHAVYWPIMLKALGIELPKHFLVHGWWLSSGNKMSKSTGDVVNPLDLIEQFGADAFRYFVTREMNVGQDSEFSIDLFMSRYNSDLANDLGNLVSRLLNMGQRYAGGKVPTVVVEGAPEKELKALSVSYTHLTLPTKQMV
;
A
#
# COMPACT_ATOMS: atom_id res chain seq x y z
N MET A 1 10.41 20.20 -17.46
CA MET A 1 9.41 20.80 -16.55
C MET A 1 10.14 21.08 -15.25
N ARG A 2 10.22 22.33 -14.81
CA ARG A 2 10.68 22.64 -13.46
C ARG A 2 9.61 22.11 -12.51
N GLN A 3 9.97 21.26 -11.55
CA GLN A 3 9.06 20.83 -10.50
C GLN A 3 8.89 22.05 -9.57
N GLU A 4 7.69 22.59 -9.48
CA GLU A 4 7.37 23.56 -8.44
C GLU A 4 7.22 22.78 -7.12
N GLN A 5 8.19 22.95 -6.24
CA GLN A 5 8.19 22.35 -4.93
C GLN A 5 8.18 23.46 -3.88
N PHE A 6 7.29 23.37 -2.91
CA PHE A 6 7.36 24.23 -1.74
C PHE A 6 8.44 23.73 -0.81
N VAL A 7 9.28 24.65 -0.41
CA VAL A 7 10.34 24.44 0.58
C VAL A 7 10.06 25.31 1.79
N THR A 8 10.35 24.80 2.97
CA THR A 8 10.14 25.49 4.23
C THR A 8 11.49 25.96 4.81
N GLU A 9 11.47 26.93 5.68
CA GLU A 9 12.69 27.42 6.36
C GLU A 9 13.52 26.31 7.03
N LYS A 10 12.88 25.17 7.37
CA LYS A 10 13.56 24.00 7.97
C LYS A 10 14.50 23.28 7.00
N GLU A 11 14.33 23.49 5.69
CA GLU A 11 15.15 22.86 4.65
C GLU A 11 16.40 23.66 4.29
N LYS A 12 16.58 24.85 4.89
CA LYS A 12 17.81 25.60 4.79
C LYS A 12 18.94 24.89 5.53
N VAL A 13 20.10 24.79 4.88
CA VAL A 13 21.35 24.32 5.46
C VAL A 13 22.26 25.55 5.63
N ASP A 14 22.70 25.82 6.85
CA ASP A 14 23.51 27.01 7.19
C ASP A 14 22.89 28.34 6.72
N GLY A 15 21.54 28.44 6.80
CA GLY A 15 20.79 29.63 6.40
C GLY A 15 20.66 29.84 4.88
N LYS A 16 21.08 28.87 4.07
CA LYS A 16 20.99 28.92 2.61
C LYS A 16 20.14 27.75 2.07
N TRP A 17 19.47 27.99 0.95
CA TRP A 17 18.79 26.95 0.23
C TRP A 17 19.79 26.03 -0.47
N PRO A 18 19.71 24.70 -0.32
CA PRO A 18 20.50 23.75 -1.09
C PRO A 18 20.32 23.96 -2.60
N GLU A 19 21.40 23.83 -3.36
CA GLU A 19 21.38 24.00 -4.83
C GLU A 19 20.38 23.10 -5.56
N ILE A 20 20.01 21.97 -4.94
CA ILE A 20 19.02 21.04 -5.48
C ILE A 20 17.64 21.70 -5.69
N PHE A 21 17.32 22.74 -4.92
CA PHE A 21 16.05 23.47 -5.06
C PHE A 21 16.08 24.54 -6.16
N GLY A 22 17.26 24.85 -6.71
CA GLY A 22 17.42 25.88 -7.73
C GLY A 22 17.12 27.29 -7.17
N GLU A 23 16.46 28.12 -7.99
CA GLU A 23 16.06 29.46 -7.58
C GLU A 23 14.79 29.38 -6.70
N VAL A 24 14.93 29.77 -5.43
CA VAL A 24 13.81 29.80 -4.48
C VAL A 24 13.33 31.24 -4.33
N THR A 25 12.05 31.45 -4.61
CA THR A 25 11.38 32.75 -4.47
C THR A 25 10.37 32.68 -3.32
N GLU A 26 10.29 33.74 -2.55
CA GLU A 26 9.27 33.87 -1.52
C GLU A 26 7.94 34.27 -2.14
N VAL A 27 6.90 33.48 -1.86
CA VAL A 27 5.55 33.72 -2.37
C VAL A 27 4.59 33.81 -1.19
N THR A 28 3.84 34.89 -1.10
CA THR A 28 2.78 35.04 -0.11
C THR A 28 1.43 34.77 -0.77
N GLU A 29 0.71 33.78 -0.28
CA GLU A 29 -0.61 33.40 -0.75
C GLU A 29 -1.59 33.33 0.43
N SER A 30 -2.84 33.71 0.17
CA SER A 30 -3.95 33.40 1.08
C SER A 30 -4.56 32.08 0.64
N ASN A 31 -4.74 31.16 1.57
CA ASN A 31 -5.31 29.85 1.31
C ASN A 31 -6.29 29.43 2.41
N TYR A 32 -7.13 28.46 2.10
CA TYR A 32 -8.00 27.81 3.09
C TYR A 32 -7.26 26.66 3.75
N PHE A 33 -7.47 26.50 5.06
CA PHE A 33 -6.84 25.48 5.86
C PHE A 33 -7.89 24.65 6.60
N PHE A 34 -7.75 23.34 6.50
CA PHE A 34 -8.50 22.41 7.32
C PHE A 34 -7.84 22.30 8.70
N LYS A 35 -8.62 22.46 9.76
CA LYS A 35 -8.17 22.46 11.16
C LYS A 35 -7.71 21.08 11.63
N LEU A 36 -6.70 20.53 10.98
CA LEU A 36 -6.16 19.20 11.22
C LEU A 36 -5.60 19.05 12.64
N SER A 37 -4.96 20.11 13.15
CA SER A 37 -4.35 20.17 14.48
C SER A 37 -5.31 19.82 15.61
N GLN A 38 -6.60 20.13 15.46
CA GLN A 38 -7.63 19.87 16.48
C GLN A 38 -7.89 18.37 16.72
N TYR A 39 -7.48 17.50 15.81
CA TYR A 39 -7.74 16.06 15.86
C TYR A 39 -6.52 15.23 16.31
N GLN A 40 -5.39 15.88 16.62
CA GLN A 40 -4.14 15.17 16.92
C GLN A 40 -4.28 14.21 18.10
N ASP A 41 -4.80 14.67 19.22
CA ASP A 41 -4.93 13.84 20.43
C ASP A 41 -5.84 12.64 20.20
N TRP A 42 -6.98 12.88 19.51
CA TRP A 42 -7.89 11.81 19.11
C TRP A 42 -7.20 10.78 18.22
N LEU A 43 -6.39 11.21 17.26
CA LEU A 43 -5.70 10.31 16.35
C LEU A 43 -4.64 9.47 17.08
N VAL A 44 -3.86 10.10 17.94
CA VAL A 44 -2.86 9.40 18.77
C VAL A 44 -3.51 8.32 19.62
N ASP A 45 -4.63 8.64 20.29
CA ASP A 45 -5.39 7.68 21.09
C ASP A 45 -5.96 6.54 20.22
N THR A 46 -6.52 6.88 19.07
CA THR A 46 -7.05 5.90 18.11
C THR A 46 -5.98 4.91 17.64
N ILE A 47 -4.79 5.38 17.27
CA ILE A 47 -3.69 4.52 16.81
C ILE A 47 -3.17 3.62 17.94
N LYS A 48 -3.10 4.13 19.17
CA LYS A 48 -2.67 3.36 20.33
C LYS A 48 -3.68 2.29 20.76
N THR A 49 -4.96 2.57 20.62
CA THR A 49 -6.03 1.65 21.01
C THR A 49 -6.35 0.62 19.92
N LYS A 50 -6.26 1.00 18.65
CA LYS A 50 -6.48 0.11 17.50
C LYS A 50 -5.16 -0.45 16.96
N GLU A 51 -4.46 -1.26 17.76
CA GLU A 51 -3.14 -1.80 17.39
C GLU A 51 -3.08 -2.60 16.08
N GLN A 52 -4.22 -3.06 15.58
CA GLN A 52 -4.32 -3.80 14.32
C GLN A 52 -4.63 -2.89 13.12
N MET A 53 -4.82 -1.60 13.36
CA MET A 53 -5.18 -0.66 12.29
C MET A 53 -4.07 -0.50 11.25
N ILE A 54 -2.80 -0.61 11.63
CA ILE A 54 -1.65 -0.48 10.72
C ILE A 54 -0.83 -1.77 10.74
N TYR A 55 -0.66 -2.38 9.59
CA TYR A 55 0.12 -3.60 9.41
C TYR A 55 1.21 -3.40 8.35
N PRO A 56 2.45 -3.86 8.62
CA PRO A 56 2.92 -4.51 9.84
C PRO A 56 3.06 -3.54 11.02
N ARG A 57 2.96 -4.06 12.23
CA ARG A 57 2.89 -3.28 13.48
C ARG A 57 4.06 -2.31 13.70
N PHE A 58 5.25 -2.64 13.21
CA PHE A 58 6.40 -1.75 13.37
C PHE A 58 6.19 -0.38 12.68
N ARG A 59 5.31 -0.29 11.68
CA ARG A 59 4.95 0.97 11.00
C ARG A 59 4.16 1.93 11.90
N ILE A 60 3.57 1.44 12.98
CA ILE A 60 2.91 2.29 14.00
C ILE A 60 3.92 3.26 14.61
N ALA A 61 5.17 2.81 14.80
CA ALA A 61 6.23 3.65 15.36
C ALA A 61 6.53 4.87 14.46
N ASP A 62 6.51 4.70 13.13
CA ASP A 62 6.73 5.79 12.18
C ASP A 62 5.64 6.86 12.33
N VAL A 63 4.38 6.44 12.45
CA VAL A 63 3.23 7.35 12.61
C VAL A 63 3.27 8.06 13.97
N LEU A 64 3.49 7.32 15.05
CA LEU A 64 3.57 7.91 16.38
C LEU A 64 4.79 8.83 16.55
N GLN A 65 5.90 8.56 15.86
CA GLN A 65 7.05 9.45 15.85
C GLN A 65 6.71 10.79 15.16
N PHE A 66 5.99 10.74 14.03
CA PHE A 66 5.53 11.94 13.34
C PHE A 66 4.57 12.76 14.21
N LEU A 67 3.66 12.10 14.93
CA LEU A 67 2.67 12.73 15.81
C LEU A 67 3.22 13.25 17.14
N LYS A 68 4.52 13.11 17.42
CA LYS A 68 5.16 13.78 18.57
C LYS A 68 5.25 15.30 18.38
N GLU A 69 5.42 15.74 17.14
CA GLU A 69 5.41 17.16 16.79
C GLU A 69 3.96 17.65 16.63
N PRO A 70 3.65 18.89 17.01
CA PRO A 70 2.33 19.46 16.77
C PRO A 70 1.99 19.45 15.28
N LEU A 71 0.79 18.97 14.95
CA LEU A 71 0.29 19.00 13.58
C LEU A 71 -0.01 20.43 13.16
N ASN A 72 0.45 20.80 11.99
CA ASN A 72 0.00 21.99 11.29
C ASN A 72 -1.35 21.74 10.63
N ASP A 73 -2.17 22.80 10.51
CA ASP A 73 -3.37 22.74 9.73
C ASP A 73 -3.07 22.47 8.25
N LEU A 74 -3.89 21.68 7.61
CA LEU A 74 -3.67 21.26 6.23
C LEU A 74 -4.19 22.30 5.26
N CYS A 75 -3.33 22.86 4.42
CA CYS A 75 -3.75 23.71 3.32
C CYS A 75 -4.56 22.89 2.31
N ILE A 76 -5.80 23.31 2.05
CA ILE A 76 -6.75 22.58 1.19
C ILE A 76 -7.03 23.25 -0.15
N SER A 77 -6.44 24.42 -0.40
CA SER A 77 -6.73 25.22 -1.58
C SER A 77 -5.49 25.67 -2.34
N ARG A 78 -5.70 26.10 -3.58
CA ARG A 78 -4.76 26.85 -4.41
C ARG A 78 -5.53 27.95 -5.13
N PRO A 79 -5.02 29.21 -5.18
CA PRO A 79 -5.61 30.25 -6.00
C PRO A 79 -5.61 29.85 -7.49
N LYS A 80 -6.70 30.12 -8.19
CA LYS A 80 -6.81 29.86 -9.64
C LYS A 80 -5.78 30.62 -10.47
N GLU A 81 -5.35 31.78 -10.04
CA GLU A 81 -4.28 32.54 -10.67
C GLU A 81 -2.98 31.72 -10.81
N ARG A 82 -2.77 30.80 -9.90
CA ARG A 82 -1.62 29.92 -9.88
C ARG A 82 -1.87 28.56 -10.49
N LEU A 83 -3.07 28.03 -10.32
CA LEU A 83 -3.49 26.71 -10.84
C LEU A 83 -4.86 26.86 -11.50
N GLU A 84 -4.85 27.07 -12.82
CA GLU A 84 -6.07 27.34 -13.60
C GLU A 84 -7.05 26.15 -13.65
N TRP A 85 -6.56 24.93 -13.43
CA TRP A 85 -7.37 23.71 -13.47
C TRP A 85 -7.46 23.04 -12.10
N GLY A 86 -8.60 22.44 -11.82
CA GLY A 86 -8.84 21.70 -10.58
C GLY A 86 -10.31 21.77 -10.20
N ILE A 87 -10.65 21.13 -9.08
CA ILE A 87 -12.00 21.16 -8.52
C ILE A 87 -12.15 22.44 -7.73
N GLU A 88 -13.07 23.29 -8.16
CA GLU A 88 -13.39 24.57 -7.48
C GLU A 88 -13.92 24.31 -6.09
N LEU A 89 -13.55 25.18 -5.14
CA LEU A 89 -14.15 25.12 -3.82
C LEU A 89 -15.61 25.59 -3.90
N PRO A 90 -16.58 24.87 -3.31
CA PRO A 90 -18.00 25.20 -3.46
C PRO A 90 -18.39 26.53 -2.81
N PHE A 91 -17.58 27.03 -1.90
CA PHE A 91 -17.81 28.28 -1.17
C PHE A 91 -16.93 29.46 -1.65
N ASP A 92 -15.93 29.18 -2.53
CA ASP A 92 -15.07 30.22 -3.13
C ASP A 92 -14.47 29.72 -4.44
N GLN A 93 -15.01 30.19 -5.55
CA GLN A 93 -14.65 29.74 -6.90
C GLN A 93 -13.32 30.32 -7.43
N ASP A 94 -12.69 31.24 -6.71
CA ASP A 94 -11.35 31.76 -7.03
C ASP A 94 -10.25 30.79 -6.59
N PHE A 95 -10.62 29.69 -5.92
CA PHE A 95 -9.72 28.63 -5.46
C PHE A 95 -10.13 27.27 -5.99
N VAL A 96 -9.11 26.43 -6.18
CA VAL A 96 -9.27 25.00 -6.46
C VAL A 96 -8.75 24.14 -5.32
N THR A 97 -9.26 22.93 -5.21
CA THR A 97 -8.90 21.98 -4.15
C THR A 97 -7.45 21.51 -4.29
N TYR A 98 -6.75 21.43 -3.17
CA TYR A 98 -5.41 20.87 -3.10
C TYR A 98 -5.42 19.35 -3.28
N VAL A 99 -4.42 18.84 -4.02
CA VAL A 99 -4.36 17.45 -4.50
C VAL A 99 -4.56 16.39 -3.42
N TRP A 100 -3.96 16.51 -2.25
CA TRP A 100 -4.12 15.49 -1.20
C TRP A 100 -5.48 15.52 -0.54
N PHE A 101 -6.12 16.68 -0.48
CA PHE A 101 -7.48 16.78 0.03
C PHE A 101 -8.50 16.16 -0.93
N ASP A 102 -8.25 16.29 -2.23
CA ASP A 102 -9.06 15.64 -3.29
C ASP A 102 -8.72 14.15 -3.40
N ALA A 103 -7.45 13.80 -3.58
CA ALA A 103 -7.03 12.44 -3.88
C ALA A 103 -7.47 11.40 -2.84
N LEU A 104 -7.48 11.75 -1.55
CA LEU A 104 -7.88 10.81 -0.48
C LEU A 104 -9.37 10.48 -0.50
N THR A 105 -10.22 11.38 -1.01
CA THR A 105 -11.66 11.14 -1.10
C THR A 105 -12.04 10.06 -2.12
N ASN A 106 -11.11 9.68 -3.03
CA ASN A 106 -11.36 8.61 -4.01
C ASN A 106 -11.81 7.30 -3.37
N TYR A 107 -11.35 6.98 -2.17
CA TYR A 107 -11.69 5.75 -1.47
C TYR A 107 -13.18 5.66 -1.14
N ILE A 108 -13.76 6.72 -0.59
CA ILE A 108 -15.21 6.76 -0.30
C ILE A 108 -16.02 6.96 -1.58
N THR A 109 -15.50 7.69 -2.56
CA THR A 109 -16.13 7.85 -3.87
C THR A 109 -16.27 6.49 -4.58
N ALA A 110 -15.20 5.69 -4.60
CA ALA A 110 -15.21 4.35 -5.18
C ALA A 110 -16.15 3.39 -4.44
N ALA A 111 -16.34 3.59 -3.13
CA ALA A 111 -17.29 2.84 -2.32
C ALA A 111 -18.75 3.31 -2.48
N GLY A 112 -19.02 4.34 -3.31
CA GLY A 112 -20.36 4.83 -3.58
C GLY A 112 -20.89 5.83 -2.54
N TYR A 113 -20.01 6.64 -1.94
CA TYR A 113 -20.43 7.66 -0.98
C TYR A 113 -21.56 8.54 -1.55
N GLY A 114 -22.63 8.70 -0.76
CA GLY A 114 -23.87 9.40 -1.19
C GLY A 114 -24.87 8.52 -1.94
N THR A 115 -24.64 7.22 -2.06
CA THR A 115 -25.60 6.25 -2.61
C THR A 115 -26.00 5.21 -1.56
N ASP A 116 -27.06 4.44 -1.83
CA ASP A 116 -27.55 3.38 -0.94
C ASP A 116 -26.60 2.17 -0.85
N GLU A 117 -25.60 2.10 -1.72
CA GLU A 117 -24.61 1.03 -1.75
C GLU A 117 -23.43 1.27 -0.78
N PHE A 118 -23.24 2.50 -0.33
CA PHE A 118 -22.09 2.90 0.48
C PHE A 118 -21.93 2.04 1.73
N ASP A 119 -22.98 1.83 2.49
CA ASP A 119 -22.93 1.07 3.74
C ASP A 119 -22.59 -0.43 3.54
N GLN A 120 -22.72 -0.94 2.30
CA GLN A 120 -22.33 -2.30 1.96
C GLN A 120 -20.85 -2.42 1.57
N GLN A 121 -20.24 -1.32 1.12
CA GLN A 121 -18.87 -1.25 0.63
C GLN A 121 -17.91 -0.61 1.64
N TRP A 122 -18.43 0.15 2.60
CA TRP A 122 -17.67 0.85 3.60
C TRP A 122 -18.06 0.41 5.02
N PRO A 123 -17.11 0.26 5.99
CA PRO A 123 -15.70 0.57 5.87
C PRO A 123 -14.89 -0.47 5.08
N ALA A 124 -13.88 -0.01 4.33
CA ALA A 124 -12.96 -0.89 3.65
C ALA A 124 -12.22 -1.81 4.65
N ASP A 125 -12.09 -3.10 4.31
CA ASP A 125 -11.32 -4.03 5.13
C ASP A 125 -9.83 -3.67 5.12
N TYR A 126 -9.28 -3.35 3.94
CA TYR A 126 -7.89 -2.98 3.78
C TYR A 126 -7.71 -1.80 2.84
N HIS A 127 -6.86 -0.85 3.26
CA HIS A 127 -6.18 0.07 2.35
C HIS A 127 -4.77 -0.48 2.13
N VAL A 128 -4.49 -0.93 0.91
CA VAL A 128 -3.15 -1.44 0.53
C VAL A 128 -2.36 -0.28 -0.03
N ILE A 129 -1.30 0.12 0.66
CA ILE A 129 -0.56 1.35 0.35
C ILE A 129 0.96 1.16 0.44
N GLY A 130 1.71 1.96 -0.30
CA GLY A 130 3.15 2.05 -0.18
C GLY A 130 3.60 2.77 1.10
N LYS A 131 4.74 2.38 1.63
CA LYS A 131 5.32 2.98 2.84
C LYS A 131 5.56 4.49 2.73
N ASP A 132 5.78 4.99 1.52
CA ASP A 132 6.09 6.39 1.23
C ASP A 132 4.87 7.32 1.32
N ILE A 133 3.67 6.77 1.24
CA ILE A 133 2.42 7.50 1.38
C ILE A 133 1.67 7.18 2.69
N LEU A 134 2.28 6.40 3.59
CA LEU A 134 1.69 6.12 4.90
C LEU A 134 1.58 7.40 5.73
N VAL A 135 2.71 8.11 5.89
CA VAL A 135 2.79 9.31 6.73
C VAL A 135 3.20 10.49 5.86
N PRO A 136 2.48 11.60 5.88
CA PRO A 136 1.25 11.84 6.64
C PRO A 136 -0.05 11.43 5.94
N PRO A 137 -0.14 11.18 4.59
CA PRO A 137 -1.45 11.18 3.90
C PRO A 137 -2.44 10.15 4.45
N HIS A 138 -2.05 8.87 4.58
CA HIS A 138 -2.99 7.79 4.87
C HIS A 138 -3.17 7.51 6.37
N ALA A 139 -2.13 7.74 7.18
CA ALA A 139 -2.23 7.48 8.62
C ALA A 139 -2.57 8.74 9.44
N VAL A 140 -2.50 9.94 8.83
CA VAL A 140 -2.81 11.20 9.52
C VAL A 140 -3.97 11.94 8.85
N TYR A 141 -3.80 12.38 7.59
CA TYR A 141 -4.82 13.20 6.94
C TYR A 141 -6.13 12.44 6.74
N TRP A 142 -6.06 11.25 6.18
CA TRP A 142 -7.25 10.46 5.84
C TRP A 142 -8.11 10.08 7.05
N PRO A 143 -7.58 9.52 8.14
CA PRO A 143 -8.37 9.25 9.33
C PRO A 143 -9.02 10.50 9.93
N ILE A 144 -8.31 11.63 9.92
CA ILE A 144 -8.84 12.89 10.44
C ILE A 144 -9.96 13.43 9.53
N MET A 145 -9.81 13.35 8.21
CA MET A 145 -10.86 13.74 7.26
C MET A 145 -12.12 12.90 7.46
N LEU A 146 -11.99 11.58 7.58
CA LEU A 146 -13.13 10.69 7.88
C LEU A 146 -13.79 11.01 9.21
N LYS A 147 -12.99 11.26 10.25
CA LYS A 147 -13.49 11.66 11.57
C LYS A 147 -14.29 12.96 11.50
N ALA A 148 -13.79 13.94 10.76
CA ALA A 148 -14.48 15.22 10.58
C ALA A 148 -15.80 15.09 9.81
N LEU A 149 -15.87 14.14 8.87
CA LEU A 149 -17.08 13.82 8.11
C LEU A 149 -18.06 12.92 8.89
N GLY A 150 -17.66 12.37 10.04
CA GLY A 150 -18.46 11.39 10.77
C GLY A 150 -18.54 10.02 10.10
N ILE A 151 -17.59 9.72 9.22
CA ILE A 151 -17.48 8.44 8.49
C ILE A 151 -16.57 7.49 9.27
N GLU A 152 -16.93 6.21 9.27
CA GLU A 152 -16.13 5.15 9.91
C GLU A 152 -14.76 5.01 9.26
N LEU A 153 -13.72 4.70 10.06
CA LEU A 153 -12.37 4.48 9.55
C LEU A 153 -12.27 3.13 8.84
N PRO A 154 -11.38 2.98 7.83
CA PRO A 154 -11.03 1.67 7.29
C PRO A 154 -10.49 0.78 8.40
N LYS A 155 -10.72 -0.54 8.28
CA LYS A 155 -10.33 -1.49 9.33
C LYS A 155 -8.81 -1.60 9.44
N HIS A 156 -8.10 -1.66 8.30
CA HIS A 156 -6.66 -1.87 8.27
C HIS A 156 -5.97 -1.06 7.16
N PHE A 157 -4.75 -0.60 7.46
CA PHE A 157 -3.77 -0.15 6.47
C PHE A 157 -2.71 -1.25 6.31
N LEU A 158 -2.67 -1.90 5.16
CA LEU A 158 -1.62 -2.86 4.80
C LEU A 158 -0.52 -2.10 4.05
N VAL A 159 0.61 -1.94 4.70
CA VAL A 159 1.73 -1.12 4.20
C VAL A 159 2.78 -2.01 3.60
N HIS A 160 3.06 -1.85 2.30
CA HIS A 160 4.13 -2.57 1.62
C HIS A 160 5.37 -1.69 1.41
N GLY A 161 6.51 -2.34 1.23
CA GLY A 161 7.78 -1.69 0.86
C GLY A 161 7.86 -1.35 -0.63
N TRP A 162 9.03 -0.91 -1.05
CA TRP A 162 9.32 -0.66 -2.46
C TRP A 162 9.90 -1.89 -3.14
N TRP A 163 9.68 -1.98 -4.44
CA TRP A 163 10.51 -2.78 -5.32
C TRP A 163 11.74 -1.98 -5.70
N LEU A 164 12.90 -2.57 -5.44
CA LEU A 164 14.19 -1.98 -5.75
C LEU A 164 14.79 -2.69 -6.97
N SER A 165 15.56 -1.96 -7.76
CA SER A 165 16.41 -2.50 -8.80
C SER A 165 17.85 -2.09 -8.49
N SER A 166 18.73 -3.08 -8.30
CA SER A 166 20.14 -2.85 -7.92
C SER A 166 20.31 -1.93 -6.70
N GLY A 167 19.46 -2.15 -5.67
CA GLY A 167 19.48 -1.37 -4.43
C GLY A 167 18.80 0.00 -4.50
N ASN A 168 18.32 0.40 -5.66
CA ASN A 168 17.68 1.71 -5.86
C ASN A 168 16.17 1.57 -6.11
N LYS A 169 15.39 2.56 -5.64
CA LYS A 169 13.95 2.64 -5.95
C LYS A 169 13.77 2.71 -7.47
N MET A 170 12.95 1.81 -8.03
CA MET A 170 12.58 1.87 -9.44
C MET A 170 11.89 3.21 -9.75
N SER A 171 12.40 3.90 -10.75
CA SER A 171 11.86 5.21 -11.15
C SER A 171 11.82 5.32 -12.67
N LYS A 172 10.72 5.88 -13.19
CA LYS A 172 10.57 6.15 -14.62
C LYS A 172 11.66 7.11 -15.15
N SER A 173 12.19 7.97 -14.30
CA SER A 173 13.24 8.92 -14.67
C SER A 173 14.63 8.31 -14.83
N THR A 174 14.89 7.15 -14.23
CA THR A 174 16.18 6.43 -14.31
C THR A 174 16.19 5.36 -15.40
N GLY A 175 15.04 5.06 -16.02
CA GLY A 175 14.94 4.02 -17.05
C GLY A 175 14.92 2.58 -16.53
N ASP A 176 15.12 2.37 -15.24
CA ASP A 176 15.17 1.05 -14.58
C ASP A 176 13.77 0.59 -14.15
N VAL A 177 12.78 0.74 -15.02
CA VAL A 177 11.43 0.25 -14.74
C VAL A 177 11.21 -1.06 -15.47
N VAL A 178 10.94 -2.11 -14.69
CA VAL A 178 10.47 -3.37 -15.26
C VAL A 178 9.00 -3.21 -15.63
N ASN A 179 8.67 -3.44 -16.89
CA ASN A 179 7.29 -3.47 -17.34
C ASN A 179 6.68 -4.84 -17.01
N PRO A 180 5.68 -4.92 -16.12
CA PRO A 180 5.06 -6.20 -15.77
C PRO A 180 4.44 -6.92 -16.97
N LEU A 181 3.96 -6.18 -17.98
CA LEU A 181 3.28 -6.76 -19.13
C LEU A 181 4.23 -7.61 -19.98
N ASP A 182 5.50 -7.22 -20.10
CA ASP A 182 6.49 -7.97 -20.87
C ASP A 182 6.77 -9.34 -20.23
N LEU A 183 6.78 -9.41 -18.90
CA LEU A 183 6.91 -10.65 -18.16
C LEU A 183 5.65 -11.52 -18.22
N ILE A 184 4.49 -10.87 -18.15
CA ILE A 184 3.20 -11.56 -18.27
C ILE A 184 3.03 -12.18 -19.66
N GLU A 185 3.46 -11.50 -20.71
CA GLU A 185 3.41 -12.02 -22.07
C GLU A 185 4.32 -13.24 -22.25
N GLN A 186 5.52 -13.23 -21.63
CA GLN A 186 6.49 -14.30 -21.78
C GLN A 186 6.23 -15.51 -20.86
N PHE A 187 5.80 -15.29 -19.64
CA PHE A 187 5.74 -16.30 -18.57
C PHE A 187 4.34 -16.55 -18.01
N GLY A 188 3.36 -15.75 -18.41
CA GLY A 188 2.00 -15.79 -17.90
C GLY A 188 1.79 -14.97 -16.62
N ALA A 189 0.55 -14.51 -16.43
CA ALA A 189 0.17 -13.66 -15.31
C ALA A 189 0.36 -14.36 -13.93
N ASP A 190 0.08 -15.65 -13.87
CA ASP A 190 0.16 -16.41 -12.62
C ASP A 190 1.60 -16.54 -12.12
N ALA A 191 2.57 -16.74 -13.01
CA ALA A 191 3.97 -16.79 -12.64
C ALA A 191 4.46 -15.44 -12.09
N PHE A 192 4.07 -14.34 -12.71
CA PHE A 192 4.40 -13.01 -12.22
C PHE A 192 3.74 -12.73 -10.87
N ARG A 193 2.46 -13.04 -10.71
CA ARG A 193 1.73 -12.87 -9.43
C ARG A 193 2.35 -13.72 -8.33
N TYR A 194 2.70 -14.97 -8.63
CA TYR A 194 3.40 -15.83 -7.69
C TYR A 194 4.69 -15.17 -7.21
N PHE A 195 5.54 -14.70 -8.13
CA PHE A 195 6.80 -14.07 -7.81
C PHE A 195 6.63 -12.86 -6.87
N VAL A 196 5.77 -11.90 -7.23
CA VAL A 196 5.59 -10.70 -6.41
C VAL A 196 5.02 -10.99 -5.03
N THR A 197 4.18 -12.01 -4.91
CA THR A 197 3.61 -12.42 -3.63
C THR A 197 4.64 -13.19 -2.79
N ARG A 198 5.46 -14.00 -3.43
CA ARG A 198 6.48 -14.87 -2.77
C ARG A 198 7.68 -14.08 -2.28
N GLU A 199 8.12 -13.10 -3.04
CA GLU A 199 9.39 -12.40 -2.80
C GLU A 199 9.23 -11.18 -1.89
N MET A 200 8.07 -10.53 -1.90
CA MET A 200 7.85 -9.35 -1.07
C MET A 200 7.52 -9.72 0.38
N ASN A 201 8.40 -9.35 1.29
CA ASN A 201 8.08 -9.34 2.71
C ASN A 201 7.26 -8.10 3.06
N VAL A 202 6.07 -8.30 3.63
CA VAL A 202 5.16 -7.19 3.93
C VAL A 202 5.83 -6.13 4.80
N GLY A 203 5.81 -4.89 4.31
CA GLY A 203 6.37 -3.72 5.00
C GLY A 203 7.87 -3.51 4.81
N GLN A 204 8.57 -4.41 4.14
CA GLN A 204 9.98 -4.29 3.80
C GLN A 204 10.18 -4.08 2.31
N ASP A 205 11.32 -3.49 1.94
CA ASP A 205 11.70 -3.38 0.54
C ASP A 205 12.17 -4.74 0.02
N SER A 206 11.95 -5.00 -1.26
CA SER A 206 12.34 -6.24 -1.92
C SER A 206 13.04 -5.93 -3.24
N GLU A 207 14.06 -6.71 -3.55
CA GLU A 207 14.76 -6.60 -4.81
C GLU A 207 13.97 -7.26 -5.94
N PHE A 208 13.98 -6.63 -7.10
CA PHE A 208 13.51 -7.18 -8.33
C PHE A 208 14.68 -7.32 -9.33
N SER A 209 14.86 -8.51 -9.83
CA SER A 209 15.70 -8.75 -11.01
C SER A 209 15.11 -9.88 -11.84
N ILE A 210 15.43 -9.88 -13.15
CA ILE A 210 15.01 -10.97 -14.05
C ILE A 210 15.64 -12.30 -13.60
N ASP A 211 16.89 -12.28 -13.16
CA ASP A 211 17.58 -13.48 -12.67
C ASP A 211 16.87 -14.07 -11.44
N LEU A 212 16.44 -13.20 -10.49
CA LEU A 212 15.69 -13.64 -9.33
C LEU A 212 14.32 -14.20 -9.72
N PHE A 213 13.61 -13.53 -10.65
CA PHE A 213 12.36 -14.02 -11.19
C PHE A 213 12.53 -15.40 -11.84
N MET A 214 13.53 -15.56 -12.71
CA MET A 214 13.82 -16.83 -13.37
C MET A 214 14.22 -17.93 -12.39
N SER A 215 14.98 -17.57 -11.36
CA SER A 215 15.33 -18.51 -10.28
C SER A 215 14.08 -19.04 -9.58
N ARG A 216 13.14 -18.17 -9.20
CA ARG A 216 11.88 -18.59 -8.57
C ARG A 216 10.98 -19.38 -9.52
N TYR A 217 10.88 -18.93 -10.76
CA TYR A 217 10.11 -19.64 -11.79
C TYR A 217 10.58 -21.07 -11.97
N ASN A 218 11.90 -21.27 -12.07
CA ASN A 218 12.47 -22.61 -12.28
C ASN A 218 12.46 -23.45 -10.99
N SER A 219 12.85 -22.90 -9.84
CA SER A 219 12.93 -23.67 -8.60
C SER A 219 11.52 -23.99 -8.06
N ASP A 220 10.73 -22.98 -7.81
CA ASP A 220 9.51 -23.15 -7.04
C ASP A 220 8.35 -23.69 -7.92
N LEU A 221 8.21 -23.18 -9.16
CA LEU A 221 7.12 -23.60 -10.04
C LEU A 221 7.47 -24.82 -10.88
N ALA A 222 8.60 -24.82 -11.60
CA ALA A 222 8.95 -25.93 -12.47
C ALA A 222 9.45 -27.14 -11.68
N ASN A 223 10.45 -26.96 -10.80
CA ASN A 223 11.06 -28.08 -10.10
C ASN A 223 10.18 -28.56 -8.92
N ASP A 224 9.75 -27.67 -8.01
CA ASP A 224 9.02 -28.11 -6.83
C ASP A 224 7.57 -28.48 -7.17
N LEU A 225 6.77 -27.52 -7.60
CA LEU A 225 5.36 -27.76 -7.91
C LEU A 225 5.18 -28.68 -9.13
N GLY A 226 5.92 -28.40 -10.21
CA GLY A 226 5.82 -29.17 -11.45
C GLY A 226 6.22 -30.63 -11.25
N ASN A 227 7.30 -30.92 -10.53
CA ASN A 227 7.71 -32.28 -10.20
C ASN A 227 6.70 -32.97 -9.28
N LEU A 228 6.13 -32.25 -8.27
CA LEU A 228 5.10 -32.80 -7.41
C LEU A 228 3.88 -33.24 -8.23
N VAL A 229 3.35 -32.36 -9.07
CA VAL A 229 2.20 -32.66 -9.95
C VAL A 229 2.51 -33.81 -10.90
N SER A 230 3.68 -33.78 -11.57
CA SER A 230 4.09 -34.84 -12.49
C SER A 230 4.19 -36.20 -11.80
N ARG A 231 4.77 -36.27 -10.60
CA ARG A 231 4.86 -37.51 -9.81
C ARG A 231 3.49 -38.01 -9.39
N LEU A 232 2.61 -37.13 -8.92
CA LEU A 232 1.24 -37.48 -8.54
C LEU A 232 0.44 -38.05 -9.72
N LEU A 233 0.52 -37.41 -10.89
CA LEU A 233 -0.17 -37.87 -12.10
C LEU A 233 0.38 -39.21 -12.57
N ASN A 234 1.71 -39.40 -12.59
CA ASN A 234 2.33 -40.68 -12.95
C ASN A 234 1.95 -41.81 -12.00
N MET A 235 1.92 -41.52 -10.68
CA MET A 235 1.46 -42.51 -9.69
C MET A 235 -0.03 -42.80 -9.85
N GLY A 236 -0.87 -41.78 -10.06
CA GLY A 236 -2.30 -41.94 -10.33
C GLY A 236 -2.54 -42.80 -11.57
N GLN A 237 -1.79 -42.56 -12.66
CA GLN A 237 -1.89 -43.38 -13.88
C GLN A 237 -1.45 -44.82 -13.60
N ARG A 238 -0.34 -45.02 -12.91
CA ARG A 238 0.26 -46.34 -12.69
C ARG A 238 -0.55 -47.22 -11.72
N TYR A 239 -1.07 -46.63 -10.64
CA TYR A 239 -1.66 -47.38 -9.54
C TYR A 239 -3.19 -47.28 -9.46
N ALA A 240 -3.80 -46.26 -10.08
CA ALA A 240 -5.23 -46.01 -10.05
C ALA A 240 -5.87 -45.89 -11.45
N GLY A 241 -5.15 -46.27 -12.53
CA GLY A 241 -5.65 -46.20 -13.91
C GLY A 241 -6.06 -44.80 -14.34
N GLY A 242 -5.39 -43.77 -13.85
CA GLY A 242 -5.68 -42.37 -14.16
C GLY A 242 -6.90 -41.78 -13.45
N LYS A 243 -7.48 -42.51 -12.50
CA LYS A 243 -8.65 -42.04 -11.72
C LYS A 243 -8.17 -41.58 -10.34
N VAL A 244 -8.84 -40.58 -9.77
CA VAL A 244 -8.64 -40.20 -8.38
C VAL A 244 -9.24 -41.33 -7.52
N PRO A 245 -8.43 -41.99 -6.65
CA PRO A 245 -8.93 -43.06 -5.80
C PRO A 245 -10.01 -42.52 -4.85
N THR A 246 -11.06 -43.31 -4.64
CA THR A 246 -12.01 -43.07 -3.55
C THR A 246 -11.30 -43.44 -2.25
N VAL A 247 -10.93 -42.45 -1.42
CA VAL A 247 -10.23 -42.69 -0.16
C VAL A 247 -11.17 -43.42 0.80
N VAL A 248 -10.72 -44.57 1.29
CA VAL A 248 -11.49 -45.39 2.21
C VAL A 248 -10.92 -45.34 3.63
N VAL A 249 -9.65 -44.99 3.81
CA VAL A 249 -8.98 -44.97 5.11
C VAL A 249 -8.10 -43.74 5.25
N GLU A 250 -8.38 -42.93 6.26
CA GLU A 250 -7.49 -41.81 6.65
C GLU A 250 -6.64 -42.27 7.85
N GLY A 251 -5.34 -42.42 7.63
CA GLY A 251 -4.34 -42.60 8.67
C GLY A 251 -3.93 -41.28 9.34
N ALA A 252 -2.98 -41.34 10.27
CA ALA A 252 -2.46 -40.16 10.92
C ALA A 252 -1.78 -39.18 9.96
N PRO A 253 -0.96 -39.62 8.97
CA PRO A 253 -0.31 -38.72 8.00
C PRO A 253 -1.31 -37.95 7.12
N GLU A 254 -2.39 -38.61 6.68
CA GLU A 254 -3.43 -37.99 5.86
C GLU A 254 -4.20 -36.91 6.63
N LYS A 255 -4.50 -37.19 7.91
CA LYS A 255 -5.16 -36.22 8.80
C LYS A 255 -4.27 -34.99 9.07
N GLU A 256 -2.97 -35.20 9.27
CA GLU A 256 -2.00 -34.12 9.47
C GLU A 256 -1.87 -33.27 8.22
N LEU A 257 -1.72 -33.89 7.04
CA LEU A 257 -1.66 -33.18 5.76
C LEU A 257 -2.93 -32.38 5.49
N LYS A 258 -4.11 -32.95 5.78
CA LYS A 258 -5.39 -32.29 5.64
C LYS A 258 -5.52 -31.08 6.58
N ALA A 259 -5.09 -31.22 7.83
CA ALA A 259 -5.07 -30.13 8.79
C ALA A 259 -4.15 -29.00 8.36
N LEU A 260 -2.95 -29.31 7.86
CA LEU A 260 -2.04 -28.32 7.27
C LEU A 260 -2.66 -27.63 6.07
N SER A 261 -3.23 -28.37 5.12
CA SER A 261 -3.91 -27.83 3.93
C SER A 261 -5.04 -26.87 4.29
N VAL A 262 -5.87 -27.22 5.27
CA VAL A 262 -6.98 -26.37 5.75
C VAL A 262 -6.44 -25.11 6.43
N SER A 263 -5.34 -25.18 7.19
CA SER A 263 -4.75 -24.02 7.83
C SER A 263 -4.19 -23.00 6.84
N TYR A 264 -3.72 -23.45 5.68
CA TYR A 264 -3.28 -22.59 4.59
C TYR A 264 -4.43 -21.98 3.78
N THR A 265 -5.58 -22.64 3.70
CA THR A 265 -6.77 -22.10 3.02
C THR A 265 -7.54 -21.08 3.87
N HIS A 266 -7.40 -21.16 5.19
CA HIS A 266 -7.94 -20.19 6.14
C HIS A 266 -6.82 -19.30 6.67
N LEU A 267 -6.10 -18.63 5.79
CA LEU A 267 -5.07 -17.65 6.14
C LEU A 267 -5.63 -16.52 7.02
N THR A 268 -5.77 -16.81 8.28
CA THR A 268 -5.45 -15.82 9.30
C THR A 268 -3.93 -15.70 9.24
N LEU A 269 -3.43 -14.57 8.76
CA LEU A 269 -2.00 -14.23 8.84
C LEU A 269 -1.54 -14.59 10.25
N PRO A 270 -0.57 -15.51 10.42
CA PRO A 270 -0.15 -15.87 11.75
C PRO A 270 0.46 -14.65 12.40
N THR A 271 -0.27 -14.08 13.36
CA THR A 271 0.23 -13.03 14.26
C THR A 271 1.29 -13.55 15.23
N LYS A 272 1.72 -14.77 15.04
CA LYS A 272 2.82 -15.41 15.80
C LYS A 272 3.87 -15.90 14.82
N GLN A 273 4.85 -15.12 14.68
CA GLN A 273 6.25 -15.37 14.38
C GLN A 273 6.82 -14.30 13.48
N MET A 274 7.33 -13.29 14.11
CA MET A 274 8.69 -12.87 13.78
C MET A 274 9.31 -12.40 15.10
N VAL A 275 10.01 -13.31 15.76
CA VAL A 275 11.07 -12.99 16.69
C VAL A 275 12.33 -12.87 15.88
#